data_42f7f322e96de5fd83eecbb4606da49a
#
_entry.id   42f7f322e96de5fd83eecbb4606da49a
#
_cell.length_a   1.000
_cell.length_b   1.000
_cell.length_c   1.000
_cell.angle_alpha   90.00
_cell.angle_beta   90.00
_cell.angle_gamma   90.00
#
_symmetry.space_group_name_H-M   'P 1'
#
loop_
_entity.id
_entity.type
_entity.pdbx_description
1 polymer ?
#
loop_
_entity_poly.entity_id
_entity_poly.type
_entity_poly.pdbx_seq_one_letter_code
_entity_poly.pdbx_strand_id
1 'polypeptide(L)'
;MIPSNNTNTELAQKKMVDLSKWKKSLAENSEVYKNASPYPHIQLENFLEEWAAEKALSQFPAVKDQGWIHYIHVNEKKHGLNKMELLPPFIQELIHELNSDEFVAYISELTGIPNLKADDMLEGGGLHQSQRNGFLNIHADFTVHPHKRNWSRRVNILIYLNKDWKPEYNGDLELWDRKMKGVQAKIAPIFNRCVIFNTDKDSYHGVPDTILCPEDDTRKSIALYYFTEETVRPTLISTNYKARPNDGFKSVLIYLDKKMVATYTYVKRTFGINDAFISKVLNIFSRKNKGENH
;
A
#
# COMPACT_ATOMS: atom_id res chain seq x y z
N MET A 1 -59.91 9.38 7.85
CA MET A 1 -58.62 9.27 8.57
C MET A 1 -57.87 8.07 7.98
N ILE A 2 -56.87 8.33 7.19
CA ILE A 2 -56.01 7.29 6.62
C ILE A 2 -54.74 7.28 7.48
N PRO A 3 -54.32 6.15 8.07
CA PRO A 3 -53.08 6.11 8.84
C PRO A 3 -51.89 6.19 7.89
N SER A 4 -51.07 7.21 8.07
CA SER A 4 -49.75 7.31 7.42
C SER A 4 -48.81 6.31 8.03
N ASN A 5 -48.54 5.21 7.31
CA ASN A 5 -47.44 4.34 7.61
C ASN A 5 -46.13 5.01 7.19
N ASN A 6 -45.49 5.68 8.13
CA ASN A 6 -44.08 6.06 8.03
C ASN A 6 -43.24 4.82 8.36
N THR A 7 -42.93 4.03 7.36
CA THR A 7 -41.84 3.02 7.44
C THR A 7 -40.58 3.67 6.87
N ASN A 8 -40.00 4.61 7.59
CA ASN A 8 -38.58 4.95 7.47
C ASN A 8 -37.79 3.87 8.23
N THR A 9 -37.67 2.70 7.65
CA THR A 9 -36.62 1.78 8.03
C THR A 9 -35.34 2.31 7.36
N GLU A 10 -34.54 3.08 8.11
CA GLU A 10 -33.15 3.31 7.77
C GLU A 10 -32.52 1.92 7.61
N LEU A 11 -32.27 1.52 6.37
CA LEU A 11 -31.40 0.39 6.05
C LEU A 11 -30.02 0.77 6.58
N ALA A 12 -29.70 0.34 7.79
CA ALA A 12 -28.38 0.50 8.36
C ALA A 12 -27.39 -0.07 7.32
N GLN A 13 -26.58 0.80 6.74
CA GLN A 13 -25.61 0.41 5.70
C GLN A 13 -24.74 -0.70 6.29
N LYS A 14 -24.74 -1.85 5.64
CA LYS A 14 -24.03 -3.02 6.14
C LYS A 14 -22.52 -2.69 6.17
N LYS A 15 -21.92 -2.67 7.35
CA LYS A 15 -20.51 -2.36 7.54
C LYS A 15 -19.62 -3.39 6.84
N MET A 16 -18.54 -2.92 6.22
CA MET A 16 -17.55 -3.76 5.53
C MET A 16 -16.47 -4.27 6.47
N VAL A 17 -16.26 -3.54 7.59
CA VAL A 17 -15.39 -3.94 8.70
C VAL A 17 -16.22 -4.01 9.99
N ASP A 18 -16.25 -5.18 10.62
CA ASP A 18 -16.86 -5.31 11.95
C ASP A 18 -15.91 -4.80 13.04
N LEU A 19 -15.92 -3.48 13.27
CA LEU A 19 -15.11 -2.88 14.34
C LEU A 19 -15.50 -3.37 15.73
N SER A 20 -16.73 -3.85 15.94
CA SER A 20 -17.14 -4.39 17.23
C SER A 20 -16.42 -5.69 17.56
N LYS A 21 -16.18 -6.52 16.54
CA LYS A 21 -15.33 -7.73 16.62
C LYS A 21 -13.88 -7.33 16.96
N TRP A 22 -13.31 -6.42 16.21
CA TRP A 22 -11.90 -6.03 16.36
C TRP A 22 -11.61 -5.29 17.67
N LYS A 23 -12.56 -4.49 18.17
CA LYS A 23 -12.43 -3.83 19.48
C LYS A 23 -12.40 -4.82 20.65
N LYS A 24 -13.02 -6.00 20.55
CA LYS A 24 -12.95 -7.04 21.58
C LYS A 24 -11.54 -7.58 21.82
N SER A 25 -10.76 -7.67 20.75
CA SER A 25 -9.35 -8.15 20.80
C SER A 25 -8.33 -7.01 20.77
N LEU A 26 -8.77 -5.75 20.91
CA LEU A 26 -7.92 -4.58 20.70
C LEU A 26 -6.70 -4.56 21.63
N ALA A 27 -6.89 -4.84 22.92
CA ALA A 27 -5.79 -4.84 23.89
C ALA A 27 -4.73 -5.89 23.56
N GLU A 28 -5.14 -7.11 23.23
CA GLU A 28 -4.26 -8.19 22.81
C GLU A 28 -3.54 -7.85 21.49
N ASN A 29 -4.29 -7.40 20.49
CA ASN A 29 -3.75 -7.02 19.19
C ASN A 29 -2.76 -5.84 19.31
N SER A 30 -3.01 -4.88 20.19
CA SER A 30 -2.10 -3.76 20.44
C SER A 30 -0.77 -4.25 21.05
N GLU A 31 -0.80 -5.20 21.96
CA GLU A 31 0.42 -5.79 22.52
C GLU A 31 1.18 -6.61 21.48
N VAL A 32 0.48 -7.40 20.64
CA VAL A 32 1.09 -8.12 19.51
C VAL A 32 1.76 -7.12 18.55
N TYR A 33 1.03 -6.06 18.17
CA TYR A 33 1.55 -5.04 17.27
C TYR A 33 2.83 -4.38 17.80
N LYS A 34 2.80 -3.90 19.03
CA LYS A 34 3.91 -3.14 19.65
C LYS A 34 5.18 -3.97 19.80
N ASN A 35 5.02 -5.25 20.15
CA ASN A 35 6.13 -6.14 20.46
C ASN A 35 6.66 -6.91 19.26
N ALA A 36 6.05 -6.74 18.07
CA ALA A 36 6.48 -7.40 16.86
C ALA A 36 7.85 -6.93 16.36
N SER A 37 8.64 -7.86 15.85
CA SER A 37 9.96 -7.60 15.25
C SER A 37 9.88 -7.73 13.72
N PRO A 38 10.54 -6.85 12.95
CA PRO A 38 11.64 -5.93 13.29
C PRO A 38 11.18 -4.53 13.74
N TYR A 39 9.93 -4.22 13.61
CA TYR A 39 9.23 -3.00 14.05
C TYR A 39 7.75 -3.32 14.24
N PRO A 40 6.96 -2.45 14.92
CA PRO A 40 5.56 -2.72 15.19
C PRO A 40 4.78 -3.10 13.93
N HIS A 41 4.14 -4.27 13.96
CA HIS A 41 3.27 -4.77 12.92
C HIS A 41 2.33 -5.87 13.43
N ILE A 42 1.24 -6.10 12.70
CA ILE A 42 0.29 -7.19 12.97
C ILE A 42 -0.34 -7.69 11.67
N GLN A 43 -0.72 -8.96 11.68
CA GLN A 43 -1.55 -9.58 10.64
C GLN A 43 -2.92 -9.89 11.23
N LEU A 44 -3.98 -9.51 10.56
CA LEU A 44 -5.36 -9.76 10.94
C LEU A 44 -6.02 -10.58 9.83
N GLU A 45 -6.41 -11.81 10.17
CA GLU A 45 -7.08 -12.71 9.23
C GLU A 45 -8.58 -12.43 9.17
N ASN A 46 -9.21 -12.63 8.01
CA ASN A 46 -10.62 -12.36 7.79
C ASN A 46 -11.01 -10.96 8.30
N PHE A 47 -10.23 -9.98 7.83
CA PHE A 47 -10.29 -8.61 8.32
C PHE A 47 -11.57 -7.89 7.92
N LEU A 48 -11.91 -7.92 6.63
CA LEU A 48 -13.20 -7.46 6.13
C LEU A 48 -14.26 -8.52 6.39
N GLU A 49 -15.52 -8.10 6.47
CA GLU A 49 -16.62 -9.02 6.31
C GLU A 49 -16.46 -9.80 5.00
N GLU A 50 -16.72 -11.11 5.01
CA GLU A 50 -16.48 -11.99 3.85
C GLU A 50 -17.14 -11.47 2.57
N TRP A 51 -18.41 -11.05 2.67
CA TRP A 51 -19.15 -10.48 1.53
C TRP A 51 -18.47 -9.23 0.94
N ALA A 52 -17.82 -8.41 1.80
CA ALA A 52 -17.14 -7.20 1.37
C ALA A 52 -15.81 -7.53 0.68
N ALA A 53 -15.05 -8.47 1.23
CA ALA A 53 -13.82 -8.95 0.60
C ALA A 53 -14.09 -9.59 -0.78
N GLU A 54 -15.15 -10.41 -0.88
CA GLU A 54 -15.60 -11.02 -2.13
C GLU A 54 -16.00 -9.97 -3.17
N LYS A 55 -16.79 -9.00 -2.75
CA LYS A 55 -17.24 -7.93 -3.63
C LYS A 55 -16.08 -7.03 -4.07
N ALA A 56 -15.15 -6.72 -3.17
CA ALA A 56 -13.94 -5.97 -3.50
C ALA A 56 -13.08 -6.71 -4.54
N LEU A 57 -12.89 -8.03 -4.37
CA LEU A 57 -12.18 -8.85 -5.35
C LEU A 57 -12.90 -8.89 -6.69
N SER A 58 -14.23 -9.10 -6.69
CA SER A 58 -15.02 -9.18 -7.93
C SER A 58 -15.03 -7.88 -8.75
N GLN A 59 -14.84 -6.75 -8.10
CA GLN A 59 -14.76 -5.43 -8.73
C GLN A 59 -13.32 -4.93 -8.92
N PHE A 60 -12.31 -5.74 -8.58
CA PHE A 60 -10.93 -5.30 -8.72
C PHE A 60 -10.57 -5.12 -10.21
N PRO A 61 -10.14 -3.91 -10.65
CA PRO A 61 -9.91 -3.63 -12.06
C PRO A 61 -8.76 -4.47 -12.65
N ALA A 62 -8.90 -4.88 -13.90
CA ALA A 62 -7.83 -5.57 -14.61
C ALA A 62 -6.69 -4.60 -14.96
N VAL A 63 -5.45 -5.09 -15.12
CA VAL A 63 -4.28 -4.26 -15.49
C VAL A 63 -4.45 -3.52 -16.81
N LYS A 64 -5.26 -4.09 -17.73
CA LYS A 64 -5.57 -3.48 -19.04
C LYS A 64 -6.56 -2.31 -18.97
N ASP A 65 -7.27 -2.16 -17.84
CA ASP A 65 -8.24 -1.09 -17.66
C ASP A 65 -7.54 0.27 -17.52
N GLN A 66 -8.29 1.34 -17.74
CA GLN A 66 -7.71 2.69 -17.69
C GLN A 66 -7.34 3.13 -16.28
N GLY A 67 -6.38 4.02 -16.18
CA GLY A 67 -6.03 4.71 -14.93
C GLY A 67 -4.84 4.11 -14.18
N TRP A 68 -4.40 2.90 -14.52
CA TRP A 68 -3.24 2.30 -13.88
C TRP A 68 -1.95 3.06 -14.19
N ILE A 69 -1.17 3.34 -13.14
CA ILE A 69 0.22 3.80 -13.22
C ILE A 69 1.09 2.54 -13.28
N HIS A 70 1.91 2.44 -14.30
CA HIS A 70 2.83 1.34 -14.49
C HIS A 70 4.21 1.72 -13.96
N TYR A 71 4.59 1.18 -12.80
CA TYR A 71 5.92 1.35 -12.23
C TYR A 71 6.81 0.24 -12.77
N ILE A 72 7.68 0.56 -13.73
CA ILE A 72 8.57 -0.42 -14.38
C ILE A 72 9.98 0.17 -14.42
N HIS A 73 10.76 -0.14 -13.40
CA HIS A 73 12.16 0.25 -13.31
C HIS A 73 12.96 -0.76 -12.47
N VAL A 74 14.24 -0.47 -12.20
CA VAL A 74 15.16 -1.41 -11.54
C VAL A 74 14.68 -1.85 -10.16
N ASN A 75 13.94 -1.00 -9.45
CA ASN A 75 13.52 -1.28 -8.07
C ASN A 75 12.10 -1.81 -7.95
N GLU A 76 11.27 -1.68 -8.99
CA GLU A 76 9.91 -2.21 -8.95
C GLU A 76 9.33 -2.51 -10.33
N LYS A 77 8.46 -3.51 -10.36
CA LYS A 77 7.59 -3.84 -11.48
C LYS A 77 6.21 -4.17 -10.92
N LYS A 78 5.37 -3.15 -10.84
CA LYS A 78 4.00 -3.23 -10.30
C LYS A 78 3.09 -2.20 -10.96
N HIS A 79 1.81 -2.25 -10.62
CA HIS A 79 0.81 -1.29 -11.05
C HIS A 79 0.10 -0.70 -9.84
N GLY A 80 -0.19 0.61 -9.89
CA GLY A 80 -0.93 1.34 -8.86
C GLY A 80 -2.08 2.12 -9.48
N LEU A 81 -3.23 2.16 -8.80
CA LEU A 81 -4.38 2.97 -9.17
C LEU A 81 -4.83 3.75 -7.93
N ASN A 82 -4.45 5.03 -7.88
CA ASN A 82 -4.59 5.89 -6.71
C ASN A 82 -5.50 7.10 -6.92
N LYS A 83 -6.26 7.14 -8.01
CA LYS A 83 -7.24 8.19 -8.26
C LYS A 83 -8.62 7.71 -7.85
N MET A 84 -9.17 8.29 -6.78
CA MET A 84 -10.46 7.88 -6.21
C MET A 84 -11.56 7.80 -7.27
N GLU A 85 -11.63 8.79 -8.16
CA GLU A 85 -12.65 8.88 -9.21
C GLU A 85 -12.56 7.78 -10.28
N LEU A 86 -11.43 7.06 -10.35
CA LEU A 86 -11.24 5.93 -11.28
C LEU A 86 -11.45 4.57 -10.62
N LEU A 87 -11.62 4.53 -9.30
CA LEU A 87 -11.89 3.29 -8.59
C LEU A 87 -13.36 2.85 -8.81
N PRO A 88 -13.65 1.54 -8.83
CA PRO A 88 -15.02 1.04 -8.81
C PRO A 88 -15.80 1.59 -7.60
N PRO A 89 -17.11 1.90 -7.74
CA PRO A 89 -17.88 2.54 -6.66
C PRO A 89 -17.80 1.83 -5.31
N PHE A 90 -17.87 0.50 -5.30
CA PHE A 90 -17.75 -0.26 -4.05
C PHE A 90 -16.37 -0.14 -3.40
N ILE A 91 -15.32 -0.08 -4.19
CA ILE A 91 -13.95 0.14 -3.68
C ILE A 91 -13.83 1.55 -3.10
N GLN A 92 -14.46 2.56 -3.71
CA GLN A 92 -14.53 3.91 -3.14
C GLN A 92 -15.23 3.90 -1.78
N GLU A 93 -16.39 3.25 -1.66
CA GLU A 93 -17.12 3.11 -0.40
C GLU A 93 -16.28 2.41 0.67
N LEU A 94 -15.59 1.33 0.30
CA LEU A 94 -14.69 0.61 1.21
C LEU A 94 -13.54 1.50 1.71
N ILE A 95 -12.90 2.25 0.82
CA ILE A 95 -11.83 3.18 1.19
C ILE A 95 -12.38 4.31 2.08
N HIS A 96 -13.58 4.82 1.80
CA HIS A 96 -14.23 5.81 2.66
C HIS A 96 -14.51 5.26 4.06
N GLU A 97 -14.96 3.99 4.19
CA GLU A 97 -15.13 3.36 5.49
C GLU A 97 -13.80 3.22 6.25
N LEU A 98 -12.74 2.79 5.55
CA LEU A 98 -11.39 2.65 6.11
C LEU A 98 -10.73 4.02 6.42
N ASN A 99 -11.19 5.10 5.84
CA ASN A 99 -10.74 6.46 6.13
C ASN A 99 -11.68 7.20 7.12
N SER A 100 -12.75 6.55 7.60
CA SER A 100 -13.68 7.16 8.54
C SER A 100 -13.03 7.45 9.89
N ASP A 101 -13.55 8.45 10.61
CA ASP A 101 -13.07 8.81 11.95
C ASP A 101 -13.11 7.63 12.90
N GLU A 102 -14.15 6.77 12.81
CA GLU A 102 -14.30 5.59 13.64
C GLU A 102 -13.17 4.57 13.39
N PHE A 103 -12.85 4.32 12.12
CA PHE A 103 -11.76 3.40 11.77
C PHE A 103 -10.39 3.97 12.12
N VAL A 104 -10.17 5.26 11.84
CA VAL A 104 -8.92 5.96 12.19
C VAL A 104 -8.69 5.96 13.71
N ALA A 105 -9.75 6.15 14.52
CA ALA A 105 -9.66 6.03 15.97
C ALA A 105 -9.26 4.62 16.40
N TYR A 106 -9.85 3.58 15.81
CA TYR A 106 -9.46 2.18 16.06
C TYR A 106 -7.98 1.94 15.74
N ILE A 107 -7.49 2.41 14.58
CA ILE A 107 -6.06 2.27 14.23
C ILE A 107 -5.16 3.06 15.18
N SER A 108 -5.58 4.25 15.63
CA SER A 108 -4.83 5.02 16.62
C SER A 108 -4.70 4.28 17.95
N GLU A 109 -5.77 3.64 18.42
CA GLU A 109 -5.75 2.82 19.64
C GLU A 109 -4.90 1.56 19.45
N LEU A 110 -5.07 0.84 18.35
CA LEU A 110 -4.32 -0.37 18.03
C LEU A 110 -2.80 -0.11 18.01
N THR A 111 -2.39 0.95 17.34
CA THR A 111 -0.98 1.28 17.14
C THR A 111 -0.36 2.05 18.30
N GLY A 112 -1.19 2.68 19.14
CA GLY A 112 -0.76 3.61 20.16
C GLY A 112 -0.25 4.95 19.62
N ILE A 113 -0.54 5.26 18.34
CA ILE A 113 -0.16 6.53 17.69
C ILE A 113 -1.38 7.45 17.71
N PRO A 114 -1.36 8.52 18.53
CA PRO A 114 -2.50 9.43 18.65
C PRO A 114 -2.65 10.31 17.39
N ASN A 115 -3.87 10.81 17.20
CA ASN A 115 -4.20 11.82 16.19
C ASN A 115 -3.83 11.40 14.75
N LEU A 116 -3.96 10.13 14.42
CA LEU A 116 -3.81 9.67 13.05
C LEU A 116 -4.82 10.36 12.13
N LYS A 117 -4.41 10.57 10.90
CA LYS A 117 -5.22 11.14 9.81
C LYS A 117 -5.15 10.24 8.60
N ALA A 118 -6.29 9.96 8.00
CA ALA A 118 -6.36 9.28 6.72
C ALA A 118 -5.92 10.19 5.57
N ASP A 119 -5.48 9.61 4.48
CA ASP A 119 -5.12 10.33 3.27
C ASP A 119 -6.19 10.21 2.19
N ASP A 120 -6.96 11.28 2.00
CA ASP A 120 -8.00 11.38 0.98
C ASP A 120 -7.44 11.41 -0.45
N MET A 121 -6.17 11.75 -0.59
CA MET A 121 -5.49 11.86 -1.90
C MET A 121 -4.91 10.54 -2.37
N LEU A 122 -4.90 9.51 -1.52
CA LEU A 122 -4.32 8.18 -1.79
C LEU A 122 -2.88 8.25 -2.33
N GLU A 123 -2.05 9.18 -1.82
CA GLU A 123 -0.68 9.37 -2.28
C GLU A 123 0.19 8.13 -2.07
N GLY A 124 0.49 7.43 -3.17
CA GLY A 124 1.18 6.15 -3.19
C GLY A 124 0.33 4.95 -2.73
N GLY A 125 -0.92 5.18 -2.30
CA GLY A 125 -1.90 4.18 -1.88
C GLY A 125 -2.87 3.78 -3.00
N GLY A 126 -4.08 3.35 -2.61
CA GLY A 126 -5.13 2.88 -3.51
C GLY A 126 -5.01 1.39 -3.83
N LEU A 127 -5.30 1.01 -5.07
CA LEU A 127 -5.16 -0.37 -5.52
C LEU A 127 -3.76 -0.63 -6.05
N HIS A 128 -3.17 -1.72 -5.62
CA HIS A 128 -1.91 -2.22 -6.16
C HIS A 128 -2.09 -3.62 -6.72
N GLN A 129 -1.49 -3.88 -7.88
CA GLN A 129 -1.37 -5.24 -8.38
C GLN A 129 -0.03 -5.47 -9.09
N SER A 130 0.42 -6.71 -9.03
CA SER A 130 1.63 -7.15 -9.69
C SER A 130 1.36 -8.45 -10.44
N GLN A 131 1.68 -8.47 -11.72
CA GLN A 131 1.59 -9.65 -12.58
C GLN A 131 2.79 -10.57 -12.36
N ARG A 132 2.77 -11.72 -13.02
CA ARG A 132 3.95 -12.58 -13.17
C ARG A 132 5.20 -11.78 -13.56
N ASN A 133 6.34 -12.10 -12.98
CA ASN A 133 7.60 -11.36 -13.08
C ASN A 133 7.56 -9.96 -12.43
N GLY A 134 6.53 -9.64 -11.64
CA GLY A 134 6.48 -8.45 -10.80
C GLY A 134 7.36 -8.59 -9.56
N PHE A 135 7.78 -7.46 -9.00
CA PHE A 135 8.55 -7.39 -7.75
C PHE A 135 8.55 -5.97 -7.21
N LEU A 136 8.97 -5.83 -5.96
CA LEU A 136 9.24 -4.54 -5.31
C LEU A 136 10.44 -4.71 -4.39
N ASN A 137 11.60 -4.16 -4.75
CA ASN A 137 12.81 -4.27 -3.96
C ASN A 137 12.61 -3.69 -2.55
N ILE A 138 13.43 -4.15 -1.61
CA ILE A 138 13.36 -3.70 -0.22
C ILE A 138 13.61 -2.20 -0.14
N HIS A 139 12.74 -1.50 0.56
CA HIS A 139 12.77 -0.04 0.71
C HIS A 139 12.16 0.39 2.05
N ALA A 140 12.47 1.59 2.47
CA ALA A 140 11.67 2.35 3.43
C ALA A 140 10.91 3.43 2.65
N ASP A 141 9.66 3.63 3.01
CA ASP A 141 8.79 4.58 2.33
C ASP A 141 9.20 6.05 2.53
N PHE A 142 8.64 6.95 1.70
CA PHE A 142 8.75 8.38 1.95
C PHE A 142 8.11 8.74 3.31
N THR A 143 8.73 9.67 4.03
CA THR A 143 8.36 9.98 5.42
C THR A 143 7.37 11.12 5.57
N VAL A 144 7.19 11.96 4.55
CA VAL A 144 6.36 13.18 4.60
C VAL A 144 5.44 13.21 3.39
N HIS A 145 4.16 13.50 3.64
CA HIS A 145 3.15 13.61 2.58
C HIS A 145 3.55 14.65 1.52
N PRO A 146 3.50 14.34 0.21
CA PRO A 146 4.00 15.24 -0.84
C PRO A 146 3.32 16.61 -0.86
N HIS A 147 2.02 16.67 -0.60
CA HIS A 147 1.21 17.89 -0.67
C HIS A 147 0.96 18.51 0.71
N LYS A 148 0.77 17.69 1.75
CA LYS A 148 0.55 18.14 3.14
C LYS A 148 1.89 18.10 3.89
N ARG A 149 2.73 19.13 3.71
CA ARG A 149 4.16 19.15 4.09
C ARG A 149 4.48 19.02 5.58
N ASN A 150 3.48 19.15 6.44
CA ASN A 150 3.57 18.93 7.90
C ASN A 150 3.02 17.56 8.33
N TRP A 151 2.62 16.70 7.39
CA TRP A 151 2.13 15.36 7.70
C TRP A 151 3.23 14.31 7.60
N SER A 152 3.52 13.66 8.72
CA SER A 152 4.44 12.52 8.81
C SER A 152 3.70 11.20 8.57
N ARG A 153 4.21 10.36 7.67
CA ARG A 153 3.68 9.01 7.44
C ARG A 153 3.99 8.12 8.64
N ARG A 154 2.98 7.41 9.16
CA ARG A 154 3.11 6.64 10.39
C ARG A 154 2.74 5.18 10.26
N VAL A 155 1.68 4.87 9.53
CA VAL A 155 1.13 3.51 9.43
C VAL A 155 0.77 3.19 7.99
N ASN A 156 1.12 1.97 7.57
CA ASN A 156 0.63 1.36 6.34
C ASN A 156 -0.38 0.27 6.69
N ILE A 157 -1.44 0.21 5.91
CA ILE A 157 -2.39 -0.90 5.91
C ILE A 157 -2.41 -1.51 4.51
N LEU A 158 -2.24 -2.84 4.43
CA LEU A 158 -2.36 -3.60 3.20
C LEU A 158 -3.43 -4.67 3.38
N ILE A 159 -4.48 -4.65 2.56
CA ILE A 159 -5.52 -5.68 2.55
C ILE A 159 -5.35 -6.49 1.27
N TYR A 160 -5.08 -7.78 1.41
CA TYR A 160 -4.83 -8.68 0.28
C TYR A 160 -6.11 -9.34 -0.21
N LEU A 161 -6.22 -9.49 -1.53
CA LEU A 161 -7.39 -10.04 -2.19
C LEU A 161 -7.02 -11.20 -3.16
N ASN A 162 -6.18 -12.13 -2.70
CA ASN A 162 -5.67 -13.23 -3.53
C ASN A 162 -6.17 -14.56 -2.99
N LYS A 163 -7.20 -15.13 -3.64
CA LYS A 163 -7.68 -16.48 -3.33
C LYS A 163 -6.69 -17.53 -3.82
N ASP A 164 -6.59 -18.63 -3.11
CA ASP A 164 -5.79 -19.79 -3.47
C ASP A 164 -4.31 -19.46 -3.81
N TRP A 165 -3.78 -18.37 -3.20
CA TRP A 165 -2.40 -17.97 -3.41
C TRP A 165 -1.45 -19.01 -2.85
N LYS A 166 -0.63 -19.57 -3.70
CA LYS A 166 0.27 -20.67 -3.35
C LYS A 166 1.66 -20.17 -2.98
N PRO A 167 2.37 -20.83 -2.05
CA PRO A 167 3.73 -20.44 -1.66
C PRO A 167 4.72 -20.36 -2.85
N GLU A 168 4.58 -21.26 -3.83
CA GLU A 168 5.41 -21.28 -5.05
C GLU A 168 5.21 -20.08 -5.97
N TYR A 169 4.16 -19.28 -5.74
CA TYR A 169 3.95 -18.03 -6.49
C TYR A 169 4.82 -16.89 -5.97
N ASN A 170 5.50 -17.06 -4.83
CA ASN A 170 6.20 -15.98 -4.12
C ASN A 170 5.25 -14.80 -3.80
N GLY A 171 5.78 -13.62 -3.69
CA GLY A 171 4.95 -12.42 -3.47
C GLY A 171 4.71 -12.09 -2.01
N ASP A 172 5.40 -12.74 -1.09
CA ASP A 172 5.37 -12.42 0.32
C ASP A 172 5.84 -11.00 0.57
N LEU A 173 5.16 -10.30 1.48
CA LEU A 173 5.70 -9.07 2.06
C LEU A 173 6.82 -9.45 3.03
N GLU A 174 8.03 -9.01 2.75
CA GLU A 174 9.16 -9.17 3.64
C GLU A 174 9.34 -7.93 4.52
N LEU A 175 9.49 -8.14 5.83
CA LEU A 175 9.89 -7.11 6.78
C LEU A 175 11.33 -7.41 7.23
N TRP A 176 12.21 -6.43 7.05
CA TRP A 176 13.66 -6.57 7.28
C TRP A 176 14.09 -5.84 8.54
N ASP A 177 15.14 -6.33 9.17
CA ASP A 177 15.75 -5.60 10.29
C ASP A 177 16.25 -4.21 9.84
N ARG A 178 16.23 -3.26 10.78
CA ARG A 178 16.58 -1.85 10.52
C ARG A 178 18.01 -1.62 9.99
N LYS A 179 18.88 -2.63 10.08
CA LYS A 179 20.28 -2.60 9.60
C LYS A 179 20.45 -3.37 8.28
N MET A 180 19.36 -3.89 7.71
CA MET A 180 19.36 -4.67 6.47
C MET A 180 20.23 -5.95 6.53
N LYS A 181 20.34 -6.58 7.69
CA LYS A 181 21.11 -7.82 7.87
C LYS A 181 20.34 -9.06 7.44
N GLY A 182 19.00 -9.04 7.58
CA GLY A 182 18.17 -10.17 7.23
C GLY A 182 16.67 -9.89 7.35
N VAL A 183 15.90 -10.74 6.69
CA VAL A 183 14.44 -10.77 6.81
C VAL A 183 14.05 -11.30 8.19
N GLN A 184 13.09 -10.63 8.82
CA GLN A 184 12.58 -10.99 10.16
C GLN A 184 11.15 -11.55 10.10
N ALA A 185 10.36 -11.13 9.10
CA ALA A 185 9.02 -11.67 8.87
C ALA A 185 8.74 -11.76 7.37
N LYS A 186 8.06 -12.85 6.98
CA LYS A 186 7.50 -13.07 5.64
C LYS A 186 6.00 -13.26 5.78
N ILE A 187 5.23 -12.48 5.04
CA ILE A 187 3.78 -12.42 5.15
C ILE A 187 3.18 -12.73 3.79
N ALA A 188 2.56 -13.91 3.67
CA ALA A 188 1.90 -14.33 2.44
C ALA A 188 0.68 -13.42 2.13
N PRO A 189 0.49 -13.01 0.87
CA PRO A 189 -0.57 -12.09 0.48
C PRO A 189 -1.91 -12.80 0.25
N ILE A 190 -2.38 -13.58 1.23
CA ILE A 190 -3.60 -14.39 1.11
C ILE A 190 -4.88 -13.56 1.23
N PHE A 191 -5.97 -14.12 0.73
CA PHE A 191 -7.28 -13.47 0.67
C PHE A 191 -7.76 -13.01 2.05
N ASN A 192 -8.24 -11.78 2.11
CA ASN A 192 -8.81 -11.10 3.29
C ASN A 192 -7.86 -11.01 4.51
N ARG A 193 -6.54 -11.07 4.27
CA ARG A 193 -5.53 -10.74 5.27
C ARG A 193 -5.25 -9.25 5.23
N CYS A 194 -5.31 -8.61 6.39
CA CYS A 194 -4.87 -7.24 6.59
C CYS A 194 -3.53 -7.23 7.31
N VAL A 195 -2.56 -6.49 6.78
CA VAL A 195 -1.27 -6.24 7.43
C VAL A 195 -1.18 -4.78 7.79
N ILE A 196 -0.96 -4.50 9.06
CA ILE A 196 -0.78 -3.14 9.60
C ILE A 196 0.64 -3.05 10.12
N PHE A 197 1.41 -2.07 9.66
CA PHE A 197 2.79 -1.90 10.12
C PHE A 197 3.21 -0.44 10.22
N ASN A 198 4.10 -0.19 11.18
CA ASN A 198 4.65 1.15 11.39
C ASN A 198 5.62 1.54 10.28
N THR A 199 5.56 2.79 9.85
CA THR A 199 6.48 3.35 8.84
C THR A 199 7.30 4.49 9.42
N ASP A 200 8.61 4.40 9.17
CA ASP A 200 9.59 5.41 9.50
C ASP A 200 10.76 5.34 8.50
N LYS A 201 11.84 6.06 8.78
CA LYS A 201 13.00 6.17 7.87
C LYS A 201 13.75 4.86 7.61
N ASP A 202 13.55 3.82 8.42
CA ASP A 202 14.26 2.54 8.39
C ASP A 202 13.37 1.31 8.63
N SER A 203 12.05 1.44 8.47
CA SER A 203 11.11 0.32 8.39
C SER A 203 11.17 -0.33 7.00
N TYR A 204 12.23 -1.10 6.79
CA TYR A 204 12.53 -1.72 5.50
C TYR A 204 11.60 -2.89 5.20
N HIS A 205 10.93 -2.83 4.05
CA HIS A 205 10.00 -3.85 3.57
C HIS A 205 9.98 -3.93 2.05
N GLY A 206 9.36 -4.97 1.51
CA GLY A 206 9.21 -5.13 0.06
C GLY A 206 8.67 -6.50 -0.32
N VAL A 207 8.66 -6.75 -1.63
CA VAL A 207 8.31 -8.02 -2.28
C VAL A 207 9.44 -8.33 -3.26
N PRO A 208 10.65 -8.66 -2.76
CA PRO A 208 11.85 -8.69 -3.59
C PRO A 208 11.96 -9.92 -4.48
N ASP A 209 11.27 -11.00 -4.12
CA ASP A 209 11.25 -12.22 -4.90
C ASP A 209 10.25 -12.10 -6.06
N THR A 210 10.69 -12.52 -7.24
CA THR A 210 9.89 -12.46 -8.46
C THR A 210 8.58 -13.24 -8.30
N ILE A 211 7.46 -12.62 -8.60
CA ILE A 211 6.14 -13.24 -8.57
C ILE A 211 6.04 -14.26 -9.72
N LEU A 212 5.58 -15.47 -9.40
CA LEU A 212 5.50 -16.62 -10.29
C LEU A 212 4.06 -17.13 -10.48
N CYS A 213 3.06 -16.32 -10.13
CA CYS A 213 1.66 -16.69 -10.34
C CYS A 213 1.34 -16.99 -11.82
N PRO A 214 0.22 -17.67 -12.13
CA PRO A 214 -0.25 -17.85 -13.51
C PRO A 214 -0.35 -16.54 -14.28
N GLU A 215 -0.29 -16.59 -15.62
CA GLU A 215 -0.32 -15.39 -16.49
C GLU A 215 -1.63 -14.62 -16.39
N ASP A 216 -2.72 -15.30 -16.09
CA ASP A 216 -4.07 -14.76 -15.93
C ASP A 216 -4.40 -14.29 -14.51
N ASP A 217 -3.45 -14.47 -13.56
CA ASP A 217 -3.59 -14.00 -12.18
C ASP A 217 -2.62 -12.87 -11.85
N THR A 218 -2.93 -12.15 -10.76
CA THR A 218 -2.10 -11.05 -10.26
C THR A 218 -2.16 -11.01 -8.73
N ARG A 219 -1.07 -10.56 -8.10
CA ARG A 219 -1.04 -10.24 -6.67
C ARG A 219 -1.72 -8.90 -6.43
N LYS A 220 -2.88 -8.92 -5.80
CA LYS A 220 -3.78 -7.77 -5.57
C LYS A 220 -3.75 -7.33 -4.12
N SER A 221 -3.74 -6.02 -3.89
CA SER A 221 -3.92 -5.44 -2.55
C SER A 221 -4.57 -4.05 -2.62
N ILE A 222 -5.26 -3.69 -1.55
CA ILE A 222 -5.65 -2.32 -1.22
C ILE A 222 -4.61 -1.80 -0.25
N ALA A 223 -4.02 -0.64 -0.51
CA ALA A 223 -2.99 -0.02 0.33
C ALA A 223 -3.46 1.35 0.81
N LEU A 224 -3.46 1.58 2.12
CA LEU A 224 -3.81 2.86 2.71
C LEU A 224 -2.73 3.30 3.69
N TYR A 225 -2.54 4.62 3.78
CA TYR A 225 -1.51 5.23 4.61
C TYR A 225 -2.11 6.24 5.55
N TYR A 226 -1.64 6.20 6.80
CA TYR A 226 -2.11 7.11 7.83
C TYR A 226 -0.94 7.95 8.35
N PHE A 227 -1.25 9.20 8.63
CA PHE A 227 -0.29 10.24 8.93
C PHE A 227 -0.58 10.88 10.29
N THR A 228 0.41 11.57 10.84
CA THR A 228 0.21 12.54 11.92
C THR A 228 0.57 13.92 11.42
N GLU A 229 -0.16 14.94 11.89
CA GLU A 229 0.17 16.33 11.61
C GLU A 229 1.15 16.86 12.65
N GLU A 230 2.29 17.34 12.20
CA GLU A 230 3.37 17.81 13.06
C GLU A 230 3.32 19.33 13.23
N THR A 231 3.62 19.81 14.44
CA THR A 231 3.73 21.24 14.71
C THR A 231 4.99 21.86 14.09
N VAL A 232 6.07 21.05 14.00
CA VAL A 232 7.33 21.43 13.34
C VAL A 232 7.43 20.60 12.06
N ARG A 233 7.75 21.27 10.96
CA ARG A 233 7.85 20.62 9.65
C ARG A 233 8.86 19.47 9.67
N PRO A 234 8.43 18.23 9.41
CA PRO A 234 9.32 17.07 9.45
C PRO A 234 10.31 17.07 8.27
N THR A 235 11.45 16.41 8.48
CA THR A 235 12.43 16.21 7.41
C THR A 235 11.90 15.21 6.39
N LEU A 236 11.82 15.64 5.14
CA LEU A 236 11.45 14.76 4.04
C LEU A 236 12.60 13.80 3.73
N ILE A 237 12.31 12.52 3.80
CA ILE A 237 13.14 11.45 3.24
C ILE A 237 12.31 10.79 2.14
N SER A 238 12.82 10.75 0.91
CA SER A 238 12.20 10.04 -0.21
C SER A 238 12.29 8.53 0.00
N THR A 239 11.48 7.76 -0.74
CA THR A 239 11.57 6.29 -0.76
C THR A 239 13.03 5.84 -0.91
N ASN A 240 13.47 5.01 0.04
CA ASN A 240 14.86 4.63 0.22
C ASN A 240 15.07 3.16 -0.08
N TYR A 241 15.32 2.83 -1.33
CA TYR A 241 15.64 1.46 -1.75
C TYR A 241 16.97 0.98 -1.19
N LYS A 242 17.01 -0.30 -0.82
CA LYS A 242 18.18 -0.98 -0.27
C LYS A 242 18.40 -2.33 -0.97
N ALA A 243 19.64 -2.60 -1.29
CA ALA A 243 20.05 -3.91 -1.76
C ALA A 243 20.06 -4.92 -0.61
N ARG A 244 19.68 -6.15 -0.90
CA ARG A 244 19.87 -7.28 0.02
C ARG A 244 21.35 -7.69 0.06
N PRO A 245 21.82 -8.35 1.14
CA PRO A 245 23.23 -8.78 1.24
C PRO A 245 23.72 -9.61 0.04
N ASN A 246 22.82 -10.35 -0.60
CA ASN A 246 23.16 -11.27 -1.72
C ASN A 246 22.86 -10.70 -3.12
N ASP A 247 22.49 -9.43 -3.25
CA ASP A 247 22.14 -8.81 -4.55
C ASP A 247 23.36 -8.55 -5.46
N GLY A 248 24.59 -8.70 -4.97
CA GLY A 248 25.79 -8.58 -5.77
C GLY A 248 25.85 -7.30 -6.61
N PHE A 249 26.10 -7.40 -7.92
CA PHE A 249 26.16 -6.24 -8.84
C PHE A 249 24.83 -5.49 -8.95
N LYS A 250 23.68 -6.16 -8.73
CA LYS A 250 22.37 -5.52 -8.70
C LYS A 250 22.32 -4.39 -7.65
N SER A 251 23.13 -4.46 -6.59
CA SER A 251 23.20 -3.42 -5.56
C SER A 251 23.61 -2.05 -6.11
N VAL A 252 24.49 -2.01 -7.11
CA VAL A 252 24.91 -0.78 -7.77
C VAL A 252 23.77 -0.17 -8.57
N LEU A 253 23.02 -1.00 -9.29
CA LEU A 253 21.86 -0.56 -10.07
C LEU A 253 20.75 -0.01 -9.16
N ILE A 254 20.47 -0.69 -8.04
CA ILE A 254 19.52 -0.23 -7.01
C ILE A 254 19.93 1.13 -6.48
N TYR A 255 21.23 1.34 -6.20
CA TYR A 255 21.73 2.62 -5.71
C TYR A 255 21.60 3.74 -6.75
N LEU A 256 21.91 3.49 -8.02
CA LEU A 256 21.80 4.47 -9.09
C LEU A 256 20.33 4.88 -9.33
N ASP A 257 19.43 3.91 -9.40
CA ASP A 257 18.00 4.15 -9.55
C ASP A 257 17.42 4.95 -8.37
N LYS A 258 17.81 4.62 -7.13
CA LYS A 258 17.47 5.41 -5.95
C LYS A 258 17.88 6.87 -6.09
N LYS A 259 19.06 7.16 -6.64
CA LYS A 259 19.51 8.54 -6.89
C LYS A 259 18.65 9.23 -7.94
N MET A 260 18.24 8.53 -8.99
CA MET A 260 17.32 9.06 -10.00
C MET A 260 15.95 9.38 -9.41
N VAL A 261 15.37 8.47 -8.63
CA VAL A 261 14.08 8.69 -7.93
C VAL A 261 14.14 9.88 -6.97
N ALA A 262 15.22 10.03 -6.22
CA ALA A 262 15.42 11.17 -5.32
C ALA A 262 15.52 12.50 -6.09
N THR A 263 16.27 12.52 -7.20
CA THR A 263 16.38 13.70 -8.09
C THR A 263 15.03 14.04 -8.70
N TYR A 264 14.29 13.04 -9.16
CA TYR A 264 12.94 13.19 -9.66
C TYR A 264 12.00 13.82 -8.64
N THR A 265 11.97 13.27 -7.42
CA THR A 265 11.14 13.79 -6.31
C THR A 265 11.48 15.25 -6.02
N TYR A 266 12.76 15.62 -6.04
CA TYR A 266 13.22 16.98 -5.87
C TYR A 266 12.69 17.92 -6.99
N VAL A 267 12.83 17.51 -8.25
CA VAL A 267 12.37 18.26 -9.43
C VAL A 267 10.85 18.43 -9.43
N LYS A 268 10.11 17.35 -9.19
CA LYS A 268 8.63 17.35 -9.07
C LYS A 268 8.17 18.39 -8.04
N ARG A 269 8.81 18.43 -6.88
CA ARG A 269 8.46 19.36 -5.79
C ARG A 269 8.84 20.80 -6.07
N THR A 270 9.94 21.02 -6.76
CA THR A 270 10.45 22.37 -7.07
C THR A 270 9.65 23.01 -8.19
N PHE A 271 9.26 22.24 -9.20
CA PHE A 271 8.63 22.73 -10.43
C PHE A 271 7.16 22.35 -10.59
N GLY A 272 6.56 21.61 -9.64
CA GLY A 272 5.14 21.22 -9.69
C GLY A 272 4.78 20.29 -10.85
N ILE A 273 5.72 19.47 -11.33
CA ILE A 273 5.55 18.63 -12.52
C ILE A 273 4.60 17.46 -12.21
N ASN A 274 3.61 17.23 -13.07
CA ASN A 274 2.61 16.18 -12.95
C ASN A 274 3.17 14.81 -13.37
N ASP A 275 2.80 13.72 -12.63
CA ASP A 275 3.21 12.34 -12.89
C ASP A 275 2.87 11.86 -14.31
N ALA A 276 1.78 12.38 -14.92
CA ALA A 276 1.42 12.09 -16.30
C ALA A 276 2.45 12.59 -17.33
N PHE A 277 3.11 13.70 -17.07
CA PHE A 277 4.18 14.23 -17.95
C PHE A 277 5.40 13.31 -17.95
N ILE A 278 5.70 12.73 -16.81
CA ILE A 278 6.90 11.89 -16.64
C ILE A 278 6.68 10.48 -17.14
N SER A 279 5.51 9.90 -16.96
CA SER A 279 5.21 8.63 -17.60
C SER A 279 5.33 8.74 -19.14
N LYS A 280 5.00 9.91 -19.72
CA LYS A 280 5.30 10.20 -21.13
C LYS A 280 6.81 10.23 -21.43
N VAL A 281 7.60 10.88 -20.60
CA VAL A 281 9.06 11.01 -20.80
C VAL A 281 9.74 9.64 -20.63
N LEU A 282 9.40 8.87 -19.59
CA LEU A 282 9.93 7.52 -19.38
C LEU A 282 9.53 6.55 -20.50
N ASN A 283 8.32 6.66 -21.03
CA ASN A 283 7.86 5.86 -22.18
C ASN A 283 8.61 6.21 -23.47
N ILE A 284 9.07 7.44 -23.66
CA ILE A 284 9.90 7.84 -24.80
C ILE A 284 11.27 7.18 -24.71
N PHE A 285 11.89 7.12 -23.53
CA PHE A 285 13.18 6.46 -23.33
C PHE A 285 13.10 4.93 -23.43
N SER A 286 12.00 4.32 -22.96
CA SER A 286 11.80 2.86 -23.09
C SER A 286 11.54 2.41 -24.53
N ARG A 287 10.93 3.24 -25.38
CA ARG A 287 10.72 2.97 -26.81
C ARG A 287 11.99 3.06 -27.63
N LYS A 288 12.96 3.93 -27.26
CA LYS A 288 14.25 4.02 -27.94
C LYS A 288 15.10 2.75 -27.76
N ASN A 289 15.02 2.09 -26.60
CA ASN A 289 15.75 0.84 -26.37
C ASN A 289 15.16 -0.41 -27.06
N LYS A 290 13.96 -0.32 -27.66
CA LYS A 290 13.36 -1.41 -28.45
C LYS A 290 13.59 -1.27 -29.96
N GLY A 291 14.19 -0.19 -30.42
CA GLY A 291 14.41 0.10 -31.86
C GLY A 291 15.79 -0.25 -32.40
N GLU A 292 16.71 -0.77 -31.58
CA GLU A 292 18.08 -1.09 -32.01
C GLU A 292 18.42 -2.60 -32.07
N ASN A 293 17.40 -3.46 -32.02
CA ASN A 293 17.58 -4.90 -32.27
C ASN A 293 16.67 -5.34 -33.43
N HIS A 294 17.08 -4.96 -34.65
CA HIS A 294 16.71 -5.63 -35.90
C HIS A 294 17.93 -5.80 -36.75
#